data_02e02fcaa21135edc73d274ede6f6f31
#
_entry.id   02e02fcaa21135edc73d274ede6f6f31
#
_cell.length_a   1.000
_cell.length_b   1.000
_cell.length_c   1.000
_cell.angle_alpha   90.00
_cell.angle_beta   90.00
_cell.angle_gamma   90.00
#
_symmetry.space_group_name_H-M   'P 1'
#
loop_
_entity.id
_entity.type
_entity.pdbx_description
1 polymer ?
#
loop_
_entity_poly.entity_id
_entity_poly.type
_entity_poly.pdbx_seq_one_letter_code
_entity_poly.pdbx_strand_id
1 'polypeptide(L)'
;TGALKITPAHDKADFEIGRKFNLEIIDILTPDGHINCPEVPELHGMDRFDARRKSVEMLEASGLMVNIEDYDNKVGFSERANVPIEPRLPMQWFLKYPCVKEAADAVAGGDITFRPARWAKTYAHWLENIQDWCISRQLWWGHRIPVWYRKDKAEELRNAPALDASALEQGFLYVGTEP
;
A
#
# COMPACT_ATOMS: atom_id res chain seq x y z
N THR A 1 -25.83 -13.66 -2.45
CA THR A 1 -25.40 -14.75 -1.56
C THR A 1 -25.25 -14.32 -0.11
N GLY A 2 -24.94 -13.06 0.17
CA GLY A 2 -24.72 -12.54 1.53
C GLY A 2 -23.35 -12.87 2.13
N ALA A 3 -22.44 -13.52 1.40
CA ALA A 3 -21.08 -13.78 1.81
C ALA A 3 -20.10 -13.22 0.78
N LEU A 4 -19.05 -12.52 1.26
CA LEU A 4 -18.00 -11.95 0.46
C LEU A 4 -16.63 -12.30 1.06
N LYS A 5 -15.72 -12.85 0.25
CA LYS A 5 -14.31 -13.02 0.60
C LYS A 5 -13.62 -11.67 0.39
N ILE A 6 -12.86 -11.21 1.38
CA ILE A 6 -12.14 -9.94 1.37
C ILE A 6 -10.68 -10.19 1.73
N THR A 7 -9.75 -9.71 0.89
CA THR A 7 -8.30 -9.86 1.07
C THR A 7 -7.62 -8.48 1.09
N PRO A 8 -7.62 -7.78 2.22
CA PRO A 8 -7.15 -6.39 2.30
C PRO A 8 -5.69 -6.18 1.89
N ALA A 9 -4.84 -7.20 2.04
CA ALA A 9 -3.43 -7.10 1.68
C ALA A 9 -3.17 -7.09 0.16
N HIS A 10 -4.08 -7.64 -0.66
CA HIS A 10 -3.82 -7.96 -2.06
C HIS A 10 -4.84 -7.38 -3.05
N ASP A 11 -5.76 -6.54 -2.59
CA ASP A 11 -6.71 -5.84 -3.44
C ASP A 11 -7.02 -4.45 -2.87
N LYS A 12 -7.05 -3.45 -3.74
CA LYS A 12 -7.27 -2.05 -3.32
C LYS A 12 -8.69 -1.80 -2.79
N ALA A 13 -9.70 -2.39 -3.41
CA ALA A 13 -11.08 -2.23 -2.95
C ALA A 13 -11.31 -2.97 -1.63
N ASP A 14 -10.76 -4.18 -1.51
CA ASP A 14 -10.78 -4.97 -0.28
C ASP A 14 -10.03 -4.26 0.86
N PHE A 15 -8.94 -3.54 0.56
CA PHE A 15 -8.21 -2.74 1.54
C PHE A 15 -9.07 -1.64 2.16
N GLU A 16 -9.85 -0.92 1.35
CA GLU A 16 -10.76 0.11 1.84
C GLU A 16 -11.88 -0.48 2.71
N ILE A 17 -12.41 -1.64 2.32
CA ILE A 17 -13.37 -2.39 3.13
C ILE A 17 -12.72 -2.85 4.44
N GLY A 18 -11.51 -3.40 4.36
CA GLY A 18 -10.73 -3.85 5.51
C GLY A 18 -10.50 -2.72 6.53
N ARG A 19 -10.11 -1.54 6.07
CA ARG A 19 -9.98 -0.34 6.91
C ARG A 19 -11.29 0.06 7.57
N LYS A 20 -12.38 0.08 6.81
CA LYS A 20 -13.70 0.50 7.28
C LYS A 20 -14.23 -0.41 8.39
N PHE A 21 -13.99 -1.70 8.28
CA PHE A 21 -14.52 -2.72 9.21
C PHE A 21 -13.44 -3.29 10.15
N ASN A 22 -12.23 -2.73 10.13
CA ASN A 22 -11.09 -3.17 10.94
C ASN A 22 -10.82 -4.67 10.81
N LEU A 23 -10.79 -5.16 9.56
CA LEU A 23 -10.51 -6.57 9.27
C LEU A 23 -9.01 -6.84 9.38
N GLU A 24 -8.66 -8.07 9.71
CA GLU A 24 -7.29 -8.54 9.73
C GLU A 24 -6.65 -8.43 8.33
N ILE A 25 -5.39 -8.00 8.31
CA ILE A 25 -4.58 -7.90 7.10
C ILE A 25 -3.61 -9.08 7.06
N ILE A 26 -3.87 -10.04 6.18
CA ILE A 26 -3.03 -11.23 6.02
C ILE A 26 -2.26 -11.10 4.70
N ASP A 27 -0.93 -10.85 4.78
CA ASP A 27 -0.04 -10.79 3.61
C ASP A 27 0.54 -12.18 3.36
N ILE A 28 0.09 -12.82 2.29
CA ILE A 28 0.52 -14.16 1.89
C ILE A 28 1.60 -14.17 0.80
N LEU A 29 2.19 -13.01 0.48
CA LEU A 29 3.24 -12.92 -0.54
C LEU A 29 4.55 -12.40 0.02
N THR A 30 5.63 -13.02 -0.37
CA THR A 30 6.99 -12.48 -0.19
C THR A 30 7.28 -11.37 -1.23
N PRO A 31 8.32 -10.53 -1.02
CA PRO A 31 8.69 -9.49 -1.99
C PRO A 31 9.03 -10.01 -3.40
N ASP A 32 9.47 -11.25 -3.52
CA ASP A 32 9.83 -11.93 -4.78
C ASP A 32 8.69 -12.75 -5.39
N GLY A 33 7.47 -12.65 -4.81
CA GLY A 33 6.27 -13.25 -5.37
C GLY A 33 6.04 -14.72 -5.05
N HIS A 34 6.69 -15.24 -4.01
CA HIS A 34 6.40 -16.57 -3.48
C HIS A 34 5.34 -16.52 -2.39
N ILE A 35 4.69 -17.65 -2.15
CA ILE A 35 3.65 -17.76 -1.12
C ILE A 35 4.28 -17.83 0.28
N ASN A 36 3.84 -16.98 1.17
CA ASN A 36 4.20 -16.99 2.58
C ASN A 36 2.96 -17.32 3.43
N CYS A 37 2.62 -18.59 3.49
CA CYS A 37 1.47 -19.09 4.23
C CYS A 37 1.85 -20.40 4.95
N PRO A 38 2.50 -20.32 6.12
CA PRO A 38 2.90 -21.52 6.88
C PRO A 38 1.71 -22.40 7.29
N GLU A 39 0.53 -21.83 7.40
CA GLU A 39 -0.71 -22.52 7.74
C GLU A 39 -1.17 -23.49 6.66
N VAL A 40 -0.69 -23.33 5.42
CA VAL A 40 -0.95 -24.22 4.28
C VAL A 40 0.41 -24.65 3.70
N PRO A 41 1.05 -25.67 4.33
CA PRO A 41 2.41 -26.09 3.96
C PRO A 41 2.56 -26.49 2.50
N GLU A 42 1.51 -27.01 1.87
CA GLU A 42 1.48 -27.43 0.48
C GLU A 42 1.69 -26.26 -0.50
N LEU A 43 1.38 -25.03 -0.07
CA LEU A 43 1.51 -23.82 -0.88
C LEU A 43 2.71 -22.97 -0.45
N HIS A 44 3.16 -23.12 0.80
CA HIS A 44 4.22 -22.29 1.35
C HIS A 44 5.53 -22.42 0.57
N GLY A 45 6.11 -21.28 0.19
CA GLY A 45 7.36 -21.22 -0.58
C GLY A 45 7.19 -21.44 -2.09
N MET A 46 6.00 -21.73 -2.59
CA MET A 46 5.76 -21.90 -4.03
C MET A 46 5.73 -20.54 -4.75
N ASP A 47 6.10 -20.52 -6.03
CA ASP A 47 5.79 -19.40 -6.91
C ASP A 47 4.28 -19.18 -7.00
N ARG A 48 3.84 -17.92 -7.05
CA ARG A 48 2.40 -17.55 -7.02
C ARG A 48 1.57 -18.20 -8.14
N PHE A 49 2.16 -18.41 -9.32
CA PHE A 49 1.44 -19.03 -10.45
C PHE A 49 1.32 -20.54 -10.27
N ASP A 50 2.36 -21.17 -9.71
CA ASP A 50 2.32 -22.60 -9.36
C ASP A 50 1.33 -22.84 -8.21
N ALA A 51 1.36 -21.99 -7.19
CA ALA A 51 0.43 -22.04 -6.08
C ALA A 51 -1.04 -21.89 -6.54
N ARG A 52 -1.31 -21.03 -7.53
CA ARG A 52 -2.66 -20.89 -8.11
C ARG A 52 -3.15 -22.21 -8.71
N ARG A 53 -2.29 -22.89 -9.51
CA ARG A 53 -2.64 -24.20 -10.07
C ARG A 53 -2.84 -25.24 -8.96
N LYS A 54 -1.94 -25.25 -8.00
CA LYS A 54 -2.01 -26.20 -6.87
C LYS A 54 -3.27 -25.99 -6.02
N SER A 55 -3.67 -24.74 -5.79
CA SER A 55 -4.92 -24.44 -5.06
C SER A 55 -6.15 -24.98 -5.77
N VAL A 56 -6.20 -24.93 -7.10
CA VAL A 56 -7.29 -25.52 -7.88
C VAL A 56 -7.33 -27.05 -7.68
N GLU A 57 -6.19 -27.72 -7.80
CA GLU A 57 -6.08 -29.17 -7.55
C GLU A 57 -6.56 -29.57 -6.14
N MET A 58 -6.18 -28.78 -5.12
CA MET A 58 -6.59 -29.03 -3.73
C MET A 58 -8.09 -28.86 -3.54
N LEU A 59 -8.70 -27.85 -4.17
CA LEU A 59 -10.14 -27.62 -4.12
C LEU A 59 -10.92 -28.75 -4.87
N GLU A 60 -10.40 -29.20 -5.99
CA GLU A 60 -10.98 -30.35 -6.73
C GLU A 60 -10.89 -31.63 -5.89
N ALA A 61 -9.72 -31.91 -5.30
CA ALA A 61 -9.51 -33.09 -4.46
C ALA A 61 -10.41 -33.11 -3.21
N SER A 62 -10.73 -31.93 -2.67
CA SER A 62 -11.65 -31.80 -1.52
C SER A 62 -13.14 -31.78 -1.91
N GLY A 63 -13.45 -31.80 -3.21
CA GLY A 63 -14.84 -31.74 -3.69
C GLY A 63 -15.51 -30.37 -3.52
N LEU A 64 -14.73 -29.32 -3.29
CA LEU A 64 -15.20 -27.95 -3.08
C LEU A 64 -15.19 -27.11 -4.37
N MET A 65 -14.59 -27.59 -5.44
CA MET A 65 -14.58 -26.92 -6.74
C MET A 65 -15.96 -27.14 -7.42
N VAL A 66 -16.67 -26.05 -7.69
CA VAL A 66 -18.00 -26.08 -8.32
C VAL A 66 -17.87 -25.93 -9.83
N ASN A 67 -17.10 -24.93 -10.26
CA ASN A 67 -16.95 -24.59 -11.68
C ASN A 67 -15.67 -23.76 -11.89
N ILE A 68 -15.12 -23.86 -13.10
CA ILE A 68 -14.03 -22.98 -13.60
C ILE A 68 -14.55 -22.35 -14.89
N GLU A 69 -14.52 -21.04 -14.95
CA GLU A 69 -14.96 -20.26 -16.11
C GLU A 69 -13.81 -19.36 -16.59
N ASP A 70 -13.71 -19.21 -17.90
CA ASP A 70 -12.83 -18.21 -18.49
C ASP A 70 -13.38 -16.81 -18.18
N TYR A 71 -12.50 -15.96 -17.65
CA TYR A 71 -12.86 -14.60 -17.25
C TYR A 71 -11.84 -13.58 -17.73
N ASP A 72 -12.29 -12.61 -18.52
CA ASP A 72 -11.45 -11.51 -18.98
C ASP A 72 -11.19 -10.51 -17.84
N ASN A 73 -9.95 -10.38 -17.42
CA ASN A 73 -9.53 -9.46 -16.38
C ASN A 73 -8.38 -8.56 -16.84
N LYS A 74 -8.40 -7.30 -16.36
CA LYS A 74 -7.30 -6.35 -16.58
C LYS A 74 -6.28 -6.48 -15.47
N VAL A 75 -5.12 -7.02 -15.79
CA VAL A 75 -4.00 -7.18 -14.86
C VAL A 75 -2.97 -6.09 -15.12
N GLY A 76 -2.50 -5.42 -14.06
CA GLY A 76 -1.39 -4.49 -14.16
C GLY A 76 -0.07 -5.21 -14.46
N PHE A 77 0.74 -4.60 -15.32
CA PHE A 77 2.08 -5.09 -15.65
C PHE A 77 3.15 -4.07 -15.29
N SER A 78 4.29 -4.57 -14.83
CA SER A 78 5.48 -3.74 -14.69
C SER A 78 6.04 -3.42 -16.08
N GLU A 79 6.07 -2.13 -16.44
CA GLU A 79 6.63 -1.70 -17.72
C GLU A 79 8.11 -2.07 -17.90
N ARG A 80 8.87 -2.14 -16.81
CA ARG A 80 10.32 -2.43 -16.84
C ARG A 80 10.64 -3.90 -16.91
N ALA A 81 9.86 -4.71 -16.17
CA ALA A 81 10.13 -6.16 -16.05
C ALA A 81 9.21 -7.00 -16.94
N ASN A 82 8.16 -6.39 -17.52
CA ASN A 82 7.13 -7.07 -18.31
C ASN A 82 6.54 -8.31 -17.63
N VAL A 83 6.26 -8.17 -16.33
CA VAL A 83 5.64 -9.20 -15.50
C VAL A 83 4.38 -8.67 -14.84
N PRO A 84 3.38 -9.51 -14.56
CA PRO A 84 2.21 -9.10 -13.77
C PRO A 84 2.64 -8.63 -12.39
N ILE A 85 2.04 -7.52 -11.94
CA ILE A 85 2.24 -7.00 -10.59
C ILE A 85 1.19 -7.57 -9.65
N GLU A 86 1.59 -7.76 -8.39
CA GLU A 86 0.70 -8.16 -7.31
C GLU A 86 0.60 -7.01 -6.31
N PRO A 87 -0.63 -6.58 -5.93
CA PRO A 87 -0.79 -5.61 -4.86
C PRO A 87 -0.26 -6.18 -3.54
N ARG A 88 0.51 -5.37 -2.82
CA ARG A 88 1.01 -5.66 -1.47
C ARG A 88 1.04 -4.38 -0.65
N LEU A 89 1.11 -4.51 0.65
CA LEU A 89 1.18 -3.41 1.62
C LEU A 89 2.59 -3.29 2.22
N PRO A 90 3.59 -2.81 1.48
CA PRO A 90 4.91 -2.54 2.03
C PRO A 90 4.89 -1.28 2.89
N MET A 91 5.85 -1.16 3.81
CA MET A 91 6.09 0.09 4.52
C MET A 91 6.55 1.16 3.53
N GLN A 92 5.89 2.32 3.56
CA GLN A 92 6.14 3.44 2.67
C GLN A 92 6.19 4.74 3.46
N TRP A 93 6.94 5.71 2.95
CA TRP A 93 6.94 7.07 3.47
C TRP A 93 5.94 7.94 2.71
N PHE A 94 5.09 8.60 3.48
CA PHE A 94 4.10 9.53 2.95
C PHE A 94 4.34 10.93 3.51
N LEU A 95 4.23 11.93 2.63
CA LEU A 95 4.16 13.33 3.01
C LEU A 95 2.69 13.70 3.21
N LYS A 96 2.33 14.06 4.43
CA LYS A 96 1.02 14.64 4.75
C LYS A 96 1.01 16.14 4.44
N TYR A 97 -0.14 16.65 4.11
CA TYR A 97 -0.37 18.07 3.84
C TYR A 97 -1.20 18.71 4.96
N PRO A 98 -0.56 19.19 6.06
CA PRO A 98 -1.31 19.67 7.22
C PRO A 98 -2.02 21.00 7.00
N CYS A 99 -1.53 21.84 6.07
CA CYS A 99 -2.02 23.22 5.85
C CYS A 99 -2.93 23.37 4.61
N VAL A 100 -3.64 22.31 4.22
CA VAL A 100 -4.52 22.33 3.03
C VAL A 100 -5.66 23.32 3.18
N LYS A 101 -6.29 23.35 4.35
CA LYS A 101 -7.40 24.26 4.62
C LYS A 101 -6.96 25.71 4.62
N GLU A 102 -5.87 26.03 5.29
CA GLU A 102 -5.31 27.38 5.36
C GLU A 102 -4.90 27.88 3.97
N ALA A 103 -4.31 27.00 3.15
CA ALA A 103 -3.93 27.32 1.78
C ALA A 103 -5.15 27.58 0.87
N ALA A 104 -6.22 26.82 1.04
CA ALA A 104 -7.49 27.05 0.32
C ALA A 104 -8.15 28.35 0.76
N ASP A 105 -8.23 28.60 2.07
CA ASP A 105 -8.83 29.80 2.66
C ASP A 105 -8.07 31.07 2.21
N ALA A 106 -6.75 31.06 2.15
CA ALA A 106 -5.93 32.18 1.68
C ALA A 106 -6.24 32.57 0.23
N VAL A 107 -6.53 31.62 -0.64
CA VAL A 107 -6.96 31.90 -2.02
C VAL A 107 -8.41 32.37 -2.08
N ALA A 108 -9.30 31.74 -1.34
CA ALA A 108 -10.71 32.10 -1.28
C ALA A 108 -10.91 33.52 -0.67
N GLY A 109 -10.11 33.86 0.33
CA GLY A 109 -10.11 35.17 1.00
C GLY A 109 -9.42 36.28 0.20
N GLY A 110 -8.65 35.92 -0.84
CA GLY A 110 -7.95 36.89 -1.68
C GLY A 110 -6.55 37.28 -1.21
N ASP A 111 -6.03 36.67 -0.14
CA ASP A 111 -4.66 36.87 0.34
C ASP A 111 -3.63 36.38 -0.71
N ILE A 112 -4.01 35.32 -1.44
CA ILE A 112 -3.26 34.81 -2.58
C ILE A 112 -4.14 34.88 -3.83
N THR A 113 -3.65 35.54 -4.88
CA THR A 113 -4.38 35.70 -6.14
C THR A 113 -3.66 35.03 -7.31
N PHE A 114 -4.40 34.33 -8.15
CA PHE A 114 -3.87 33.71 -9.37
C PHE A 114 -4.04 34.63 -10.58
N ARG A 115 -3.05 34.64 -11.45
CA ARG A 115 -3.12 35.33 -12.75
C ARG A 115 -2.73 34.36 -13.87
N PRO A 116 -3.65 34.04 -14.78
CA PRO A 116 -5.07 34.42 -14.86
C PRO A 116 -5.92 33.82 -13.71
N ALA A 117 -7.00 34.47 -13.32
CA ALA A 117 -7.86 34.11 -12.21
C ALA A 117 -8.47 32.67 -12.31
N ARG A 118 -8.60 32.14 -13.53
CA ARG A 118 -9.12 30.78 -13.77
C ARG A 118 -8.34 29.67 -13.00
N TRP A 119 -7.06 29.88 -12.73
CA TRP A 119 -6.24 28.91 -12.00
C TRP A 119 -6.61 28.75 -10.54
N ALA A 120 -7.30 29.73 -9.95
CA ALA A 120 -7.82 29.59 -8.58
C ALA A 120 -8.82 28.43 -8.46
N LYS A 121 -9.65 28.21 -9.48
CA LYS A 121 -10.60 27.07 -9.52
C LYS A 121 -9.87 25.74 -9.61
N THR A 122 -8.84 25.65 -10.45
CA THR A 122 -8.01 24.44 -10.59
C THR A 122 -7.28 24.15 -9.29
N TYR A 123 -6.72 25.16 -8.64
CA TYR A 123 -6.05 25.04 -7.34
C TYR A 123 -7.01 24.52 -6.26
N ALA A 124 -8.19 25.11 -6.11
CA ALA A 124 -9.20 24.66 -5.17
C ALA A 124 -9.55 23.18 -5.39
N HIS A 125 -9.80 22.78 -6.64
CA HIS A 125 -10.11 21.38 -6.96
C HIS A 125 -8.98 20.41 -6.61
N TRP A 126 -7.72 20.81 -6.78
CA TRP A 126 -6.57 20.01 -6.37
C TRP A 126 -6.52 19.84 -4.86
N LEU A 127 -6.75 20.91 -4.10
CA LEU A 127 -6.71 20.87 -2.64
C LEU A 127 -7.88 20.05 -2.04
N GLU A 128 -9.07 20.16 -2.64
CA GLU A 128 -10.24 19.37 -2.21
C GLU A 128 -10.02 17.86 -2.32
N ASN A 129 -9.19 17.44 -3.28
CA ASN A 129 -8.95 16.02 -3.59
C ASN A 129 -7.52 15.57 -3.27
N ILE A 130 -6.76 16.38 -2.55
CA ILE A 130 -5.37 16.07 -2.24
C ILE A 130 -5.27 14.87 -1.32
N GLN A 131 -4.37 13.95 -1.66
CA GLN A 131 -4.07 12.79 -0.86
C GLN A 131 -2.60 12.83 -0.44
N ASP A 132 -2.28 12.14 0.66
CA ASP A 132 -0.90 12.00 1.12
C ASP A 132 -0.01 11.49 -0.01
N TRP A 133 1.11 12.13 -0.20
CA TRP A 133 2.03 11.79 -1.29
C TRP A 133 3.03 10.74 -0.87
N CYS A 134 2.99 9.55 -1.50
CA CYS A 134 4.01 8.55 -1.32
C CYS A 134 5.34 9.03 -1.92
N ILE A 135 6.31 9.32 -1.07
CA ILE A 135 7.63 9.82 -1.48
C ILE A 135 8.69 8.72 -1.61
N SER A 136 8.46 7.56 -1.00
CA SER A 136 9.39 6.44 -1.11
C SER A 136 9.25 5.70 -2.45
N ARG A 137 10.36 5.18 -2.96
CA ARG A 137 10.46 4.36 -4.18
C ARG A 137 11.48 3.26 -3.93
N GLN A 138 11.16 2.03 -4.32
CA GLN A 138 12.06 0.88 -4.25
C GLN A 138 12.94 0.86 -5.51
N LEU A 139 13.98 1.69 -5.50
CA LEU A 139 14.94 1.82 -6.60
C LEU A 139 16.32 1.37 -6.17
N TRP A 140 17.03 0.66 -7.04
CA TRP A 140 18.42 0.28 -6.81
C TRP A 140 19.34 1.49 -6.75
N TRP A 141 19.04 2.51 -7.55
CA TRP A 141 19.78 3.76 -7.60
C TRP A 141 18.84 4.94 -7.44
N GLY A 142 19.14 5.83 -6.52
CA GLY A 142 18.33 6.99 -6.20
C GLY A 142 18.75 7.64 -4.89
N HIS A 143 18.06 8.72 -4.51
CA HIS A 143 18.29 9.38 -3.23
C HIS A 143 17.68 8.55 -2.10
N ARG A 144 18.47 8.34 -1.07
CA ARG A 144 18.04 7.66 0.14
C ARG A 144 17.24 8.64 1.00
N ILE A 145 16.07 8.20 1.52
CA ILE A 145 15.33 8.97 2.53
C ILE A 145 16.18 8.97 3.81
N PRO A 146 16.58 10.13 4.35
CA PRO A 146 17.53 10.22 5.44
C PRO A 146 16.87 9.96 6.80
N VAL A 147 16.32 8.77 6.98
CA VAL A 147 15.68 8.32 8.22
C VAL A 147 16.36 7.05 8.70
N TRP A 148 16.75 7.06 9.96
CA TRP A 148 17.45 5.98 10.63
C TRP A 148 16.57 5.38 11.72
N TYR A 149 16.63 4.07 11.88
CA TYR A 149 15.85 3.34 12.86
C TYR A 149 16.76 2.77 13.95
N ARG A 150 16.31 2.81 15.17
CA ARG A 150 16.98 2.11 16.25
C ARG A 150 16.85 0.61 16.08
N LYS A 151 17.98 -0.12 16.10
CA LYS A 151 18.00 -1.58 15.90
C LYS A 151 17.31 -2.34 17.03
N ASP A 152 17.44 -1.87 18.26
CA ASP A 152 16.82 -2.47 19.46
C ASP A 152 15.29 -2.31 19.49
N LYS A 153 14.74 -1.46 18.62
CA LYS A 153 13.31 -1.22 18.48
C LYS A 153 12.73 -1.70 17.13
N ALA A 154 13.51 -2.46 16.38
CA ALA A 154 13.14 -2.86 15.02
C ALA A 154 11.82 -3.66 14.95
N GLU A 155 11.53 -4.51 15.94
CA GLU A 155 10.27 -5.28 15.98
C GLU A 155 9.07 -4.39 16.32
N GLU A 156 9.21 -3.49 17.28
CA GLU A 156 8.17 -2.53 17.63
C GLU A 156 7.82 -1.63 16.44
N LEU A 157 8.85 -1.20 15.70
CA LEU A 157 8.71 -0.36 14.51
C LEU A 157 8.05 -1.09 13.34
N ARG A 158 8.32 -2.39 13.14
CA ARG A 158 7.67 -3.21 12.10
C ARG A 158 6.19 -3.40 12.35
N ASN A 159 5.79 -3.48 13.61
CA ASN A 159 4.42 -3.73 14.02
C ASN A 159 3.63 -2.43 14.28
N ALA A 160 4.28 -1.27 14.19
CA ALA A 160 3.63 0.02 14.36
C ALA A 160 2.70 0.32 13.16
N PRO A 161 1.43 0.64 13.40
CA PRO A 161 0.46 0.91 12.33
C PRO A 161 0.77 2.18 11.56
N ALA A 162 1.48 3.12 12.16
CA ALA A 162 2.03 4.32 11.53
C ALA A 162 3.21 4.84 12.37
N LEU A 163 4.24 5.32 11.69
CA LEU A 163 5.33 6.07 12.30
C LEU A 163 5.06 7.55 12.03
N ASP A 164 4.81 8.29 13.07
CA ASP A 164 4.55 9.74 13.01
C ASP A 164 5.62 10.53 13.79
N ALA A 165 5.37 11.80 14.02
CA ALA A 165 6.28 12.67 14.77
C ALA A 165 6.57 12.15 16.20
N SER A 166 5.66 11.39 16.81
CA SER A 166 5.87 10.84 18.15
C SER A 166 7.01 9.82 18.19
N ALA A 167 7.25 9.09 17.11
CA ALA A 167 8.36 8.15 16.99
C ALA A 167 9.73 8.87 17.00
N LEU A 168 9.80 10.11 16.49
CA LEU A 168 10.99 10.97 16.60
C LEU A 168 11.19 11.44 18.04
N GLU A 169 10.15 11.92 18.71
CA GLU A 169 10.20 12.39 20.09
C GLU A 169 10.59 11.28 21.06
N GLN A 170 10.16 10.05 20.82
CA GLN A 170 10.52 8.86 21.59
C GLN A 170 11.91 8.30 21.25
N GLY A 171 12.61 8.89 20.28
CA GLY A 171 13.95 8.47 19.86
C GLY A 171 13.97 7.12 19.11
N PHE A 172 12.87 6.68 18.53
CA PHE A 172 12.82 5.48 17.70
C PHE A 172 13.36 5.75 16.29
N LEU A 173 13.20 6.98 15.83
CA LEU A 173 13.67 7.45 14.54
C LEU A 173 14.66 8.61 14.73
N TYR A 174 15.56 8.74 13.78
CA TYR A 174 16.43 9.89 13.62
C TYR A 174 16.40 10.35 12.17
N VAL A 175 16.32 11.65 11.94
CA VAL A 175 16.35 12.24 10.60
C VAL A 175 17.66 13.03 10.46
N GLY A 176 18.51 12.63 9.52
CA GLY A 176 19.80 13.26 9.29
C GLY A 176 20.57 12.57 8.18
N THR A 177 21.63 13.22 7.69
CA THR A 177 22.49 12.71 6.61
C THR A 177 23.44 11.60 7.07
N GLU A 178 23.71 11.54 8.38
CA GLU A 178 24.56 10.53 9.03
C GLU A 178 23.81 9.92 10.23
N PRO A 179 24.08 8.63 10.57
CA PRO A 179 23.42 7.96 11.67
C PRO A 179 23.83 8.47 13.06
#